data_a372d453f72178f4a5d6b7407b1fe463
#
_entry.id   a372d453f72178f4a5d6b7407b1fe463
#
_cell.length_a   1.000
_cell.length_b   1.000
_cell.length_c   1.000
_cell.angle_alpha   90.00
_cell.angle_beta   90.00
_cell.angle_gamma   90.00
#
_symmetry.space_group_name_H-M   'P 1'
#
loop_
_entity.id
_entity.type
_entity.pdbx_description
1 polymer ?
#
loop_
_entity_poly.entity_id
_entity_poly.type
_entity_poly.pdbx_seq_one_letter_code
_entity_poly.pdbx_strand_id
1 'polypeptide(L)'
;YYEWEDQGMIHSMADPIERGHVQVFCIDSVDEESWYANWKWPGDRAWRHVEYDNYITREVIPLTQRNPNPFMIAIGASFGAYQAMNFALRHPDLVGRVLAMNGLYDIRDWTGGHYDDNVYFNNPVDYVKNENDPARLAQIKGMDIILTTSETEPLRGATEYFSQVLWDKGIWHSLRIWNGWA
;
A
#
# COMPACT_ATOMS: atom_id res chain seq x y z
N TYR A 1 -9.02 -6.13 9.94
CA TYR A 1 -8.33 -6.98 10.91
C TYR A 1 -8.63 -8.45 10.64
N TYR A 2 -9.88 -8.90 10.75
CA TYR A 2 -10.26 -10.29 10.46
C TYR A 2 -10.63 -10.56 9.00
N GLU A 3 -10.64 -9.56 8.14
CA GLU A 3 -11.12 -9.67 6.76
C GLU A 3 -10.40 -10.78 5.96
N TRP A 4 -9.10 -10.90 6.10
CA TRP A 4 -8.31 -11.94 5.42
C TRP A 4 -8.69 -13.36 5.88
N GLU A 5 -9.04 -13.51 7.15
CA GLU A 5 -9.50 -14.77 7.72
C GLU A 5 -10.95 -15.06 7.28
N ASP A 6 -11.83 -14.07 7.41
CA ASP A 6 -13.24 -14.17 7.04
C ASP A 6 -13.44 -14.45 5.55
N GLN A 7 -12.58 -13.89 4.68
CA GLN A 7 -12.60 -14.15 3.23
C GLN A 7 -11.85 -15.45 2.85
N GLY A 8 -11.37 -16.22 3.80
CA GLY A 8 -10.73 -17.51 3.57
C GLY A 8 -9.31 -17.43 2.99
N MET A 9 -8.69 -16.26 2.95
CA MET A 9 -7.33 -16.08 2.41
C MET A 9 -6.29 -16.84 3.23
N ILE A 10 -6.41 -16.81 4.56
CA ILE A 10 -5.51 -17.58 5.46
C ILE A 10 -5.69 -19.08 5.22
N HIS A 11 -6.94 -19.55 5.06
CA HIS A 11 -7.20 -20.96 4.75
C HIS A 11 -6.60 -21.36 3.39
N SER A 12 -6.70 -20.51 2.38
CA SER A 12 -6.13 -20.78 1.05
C SER A 12 -4.60 -20.85 1.06
N MET A 13 -3.96 -20.25 2.06
CA MET A 13 -2.50 -20.28 2.26
C MET A 13 -2.06 -21.28 3.33
N ALA A 14 -2.93 -22.15 3.83
CA ALA A 14 -2.62 -23.05 4.93
C ALA A 14 -1.37 -23.92 4.64
N ASP A 15 -1.28 -24.57 3.46
CA ASP A 15 -0.14 -25.39 3.09
C ASP A 15 1.21 -24.65 3.08
N PRO A 16 1.38 -23.49 2.42
CA PRO A 16 2.64 -22.74 2.51
C PRO A 16 2.93 -22.19 3.91
N ILE A 17 1.92 -21.88 4.72
CA ILE A 17 2.09 -21.45 6.11
C ILE A 17 2.60 -22.62 6.97
N GLU A 18 1.94 -23.78 6.91
CA GLU A 18 2.31 -24.99 7.67
C GLU A 18 3.71 -25.49 7.31
N ARG A 19 4.11 -25.36 6.05
CA ARG A 19 5.48 -25.69 5.61
C ARG A 19 6.53 -24.63 5.97
N GLY A 20 6.12 -23.52 6.58
CA GLY A 20 7.04 -22.43 6.94
C GLY A 20 7.59 -21.64 5.75
N HIS A 21 6.94 -21.73 4.58
CA HIS A 21 7.34 -20.97 3.39
C HIS A 21 6.83 -19.52 3.44
N VAL A 22 5.75 -19.27 4.18
CA VAL A 22 5.10 -17.96 4.30
C VAL A 22 4.70 -17.74 5.76
N GLN A 23 4.89 -16.52 6.24
CA GLN A 23 4.28 -16.01 7.46
C GLN A 23 3.35 -14.85 7.08
N VAL A 24 2.18 -14.81 7.67
CA VAL A 24 1.18 -13.76 7.42
C VAL A 24 0.98 -12.95 8.69
N PHE A 25 1.06 -11.63 8.54
CA PHE A 25 0.83 -10.68 9.62
C PHE A 25 -0.30 -9.73 9.19
N CYS A 26 -1.46 -9.85 9.81
CA CYS A 26 -2.57 -8.96 9.60
C CYS A 26 -2.43 -7.77 10.55
N ILE A 27 -2.01 -6.63 10.01
CA ILE A 27 -1.78 -5.41 10.77
C ILE A 27 -3.07 -4.59 10.78
N ASP A 28 -3.50 -4.18 11.96
CA ASP A 28 -4.63 -3.26 12.11
C ASP A 28 -4.24 -1.85 11.66
N SER A 29 -5.12 -1.16 10.94
CA SER A 29 -4.87 0.20 10.51
C SER A 29 -5.28 1.22 11.58
N VAL A 30 -4.84 2.46 11.40
CA VAL A 30 -5.24 3.60 12.25
C VAL A 30 -6.18 4.55 11.52
N ASP A 31 -6.90 4.07 10.51
CA ASP A 31 -7.72 4.93 9.63
C ASP A 31 -8.79 5.69 10.40
N GLU A 32 -9.41 5.08 11.42
CA GLU A 32 -10.35 5.73 12.33
C GLU A 32 -9.75 6.91 13.11
N GLU A 33 -8.44 6.93 13.31
CA GLU A 33 -7.71 8.00 13.99
C GLU A 33 -7.00 8.95 13.02
N SER A 34 -6.82 8.53 11.77
CA SER A 34 -6.14 9.25 10.68
C SER A 34 -7.13 9.67 9.59
N TRP A 35 -7.06 9.11 8.40
CA TRP A 35 -7.79 9.58 7.23
C TRP A 35 -9.31 9.62 7.39
N TYR A 36 -9.91 8.72 8.16
CA TYR A 36 -11.35 8.68 8.39
C TYR A 36 -11.81 9.55 9.55
N ALA A 37 -10.88 10.12 10.33
CA ALA A 37 -11.19 11.01 11.46
C ALA A 37 -11.63 12.40 11.01
N ASN A 38 -12.77 12.51 10.32
CA ASN A 38 -13.25 13.74 9.70
C ASN A 38 -13.52 14.90 10.69
N TRP A 39 -13.60 14.60 11.98
CA TRP A 39 -13.71 15.59 13.07
C TRP A 39 -12.37 16.22 13.47
N LYS A 40 -11.25 15.65 13.02
CA LYS A 40 -9.91 16.19 13.29
C LYS A 40 -9.46 17.12 12.17
N TRP A 41 -8.58 18.04 12.51
CA TRP A 41 -7.91 18.84 11.51
C TRP A 41 -7.09 17.95 10.53
N PRO A 42 -7.12 18.23 9.21
CA PRO A 42 -6.46 17.37 8.24
C PRO A 42 -4.96 17.14 8.47
N GLY A 43 -4.23 18.14 8.96
CA GLY A 43 -2.81 18.01 9.31
C GLY A 43 -2.57 17.01 10.44
N ASP A 44 -3.45 16.96 11.46
CA ASP A 44 -3.35 15.99 12.55
C ASP A 44 -3.62 14.56 12.04
N ARG A 45 -4.53 14.42 11.07
CA ARG A 45 -4.80 13.13 10.42
C ARG A 45 -3.60 12.63 9.64
N ALA A 46 -2.98 13.51 8.84
CA ALA A 46 -1.77 13.21 8.09
C ALA A 46 -0.61 12.86 9.02
N TRP A 47 -0.44 13.61 10.10
CA TRP A 47 0.56 13.30 11.14
C TRP A 47 0.31 11.93 11.79
N ARG A 48 -0.93 11.61 12.13
CA ARG A 48 -1.27 10.30 12.70
C ARG A 48 -0.94 9.15 11.76
N HIS A 49 -1.09 9.36 10.46
CA HIS A 49 -0.67 8.37 9.46
C HIS A 49 0.85 8.22 9.38
N VAL A 50 1.62 9.29 9.53
CA VAL A 50 3.09 9.22 9.66
C VAL A 50 3.50 8.42 10.89
N GLU A 51 2.82 8.59 12.03
CA GLU A 51 3.07 7.79 13.24
C GLU A 51 2.76 6.29 13.01
N TYR A 52 1.76 5.98 12.23
CA TYR A 52 1.46 4.60 11.83
C TYR A 52 2.57 3.98 10.97
N ASP A 53 3.10 4.72 10.02
CA ASP A 53 4.25 4.29 9.22
C ASP A 53 5.49 4.04 10.10
N ASN A 54 5.75 4.91 11.06
CA ASN A 54 6.79 4.73 12.05
C ASN A 54 6.58 3.49 12.92
N TYR A 55 5.34 3.22 13.34
CA TYR A 55 4.99 2.01 14.09
C TYR A 55 5.29 0.74 13.29
N ILE A 56 4.87 0.70 12.02
CA ILE A 56 5.17 -0.44 11.15
C ILE A 56 6.68 -0.65 11.03
N THR A 57 7.43 0.40 10.73
CA THR A 57 8.88 0.29 10.49
C THR A 57 9.69 -0.03 11.73
N ARG A 58 9.32 0.51 12.88
CA ARG A 58 10.12 0.42 14.12
C ARG A 58 9.71 -0.72 15.05
N GLU A 59 8.46 -1.17 14.96
CA GLU A 59 7.93 -2.19 15.88
C GLU A 59 7.48 -3.46 15.13
N VAL A 60 6.63 -3.34 14.12
CA VAL A 60 6.07 -4.50 13.43
C VAL A 60 7.14 -5.22 12.62
N ILE A 61 7.89 -4.53 11.77
CA ILE A 61 8.92 -5.15 10.93
C ILE A 61 9.99 -5.86 11.76
N PRO A 62 10.59 -5.27 12.79
CA PRO A 62 11.52 -5.99 13.65
C PRO A 62 10.94 -7.23 14.33
N LEU A 63 9.62 -7.20 14.64
CA LEU A 63 8.92 -8.37 15.19
C LEU A 63 8.79 -9.49 14.15
N THR A 64 8.50 -9.14 12.88
CA THR A 64 8.28 -10.10 11.80
C THR A 64 9.57 -10.70 11.25
N GLN A 65 10.67 -9.96 11.30
CA GLN A 65 11.99 -10.37 10.75
C GLN A 65 12.78 -11.29 11.67
N ARG A 66 12.13 -12.07 12.49
CA ARG A 66 12.82 -13.10 13.32
C ARG A 66 13.41 -14.25 12.50
N ASN A 67 13.07 -14.35 11.23
CA ASN A 67 13.57 -15.34 10.29
C ASN A 67 14.48 -14.66 9.24
N PRO A 68 15.56 -15.31 8.77
CA PRO A 68 16.54 -14.70 7.86
C PRO A 68 16.07 -14.48 6.42
N ASN A 69 14.79 -14.68 6.11
CA ASN A 69 14.26 -14.37 4.77
C ASN A 69 13.71 -12.92 4.72
N PRO A 70 14.45 -11.99 4.10
CA PRO A 70 14.07 -10.59 4.06
C PRO A 70 12.99 -10.27 3.00
N PHE A 71 12.47 -11.25 2.24
CA PHE A 71 11.49 -10.97 1.18
C PHE A 71 10.12 -10.68 1.78
N MET A 72 9.76 -9.40 1.78
CA MET A 72 8.48 -8.92 2.28
C MET A 72 7.51 -8.64 1.14
N ILE A 73 6.26 -9.05 1.34
CA ILE A 73 5.15 -8.75 0.44
C ILE A 73 4.15 -7.89 1.21
N ALA A 74 3.90 -6.68 0.72
CA ALA A 74 2.82 -5.83 1.22
C ALA A 74 1.54 -6.09 0.41
N ILE A 75 0.42 -6.35 1.08
CA ILE A 75 -0.84 -6.70 0.41
C ILE A 75 -1.99 -5.91 1.04
N GLY A 76 -2.89 -5.42 0.19
CA GLY A 76 -4.10 -4.76 0.67
C GLY A 76 -5.18 -4.64 -0.39
N ALA A 77 -6.42 -4.44 0.07
CA ALA A 77 -7.59 -4.22 -0.76
C ALA A 77 -8.24 -2.88 -0.42
N SER A 78 -8.87 -2.23 -1.41
CA SER A 78 -9.55 -0.95 -1.24
C SER A 78 -8.63 0.12 -0.60
N PHE A 79 -8.98 0.67 0.55
CA PHE A 79 -8.10 1.59 1.27
C PHE A 79 -6.83 0.89 1.78
N GLY A 80 -6.89 -0.41 2.09
CA GLY A 80 -5.71 -1.22 2.38
C GLY A 80 -4.74 -1.34 1.20
N ALA A 81 -5.21 -1.25 -0.04
CA ALA A 81 -4.35 -1.19 -1.23
C ALA A 81 -3.54 0.11 -1.28
N TYR A 82 -4.16 1.25 -0.91
CA TYR A 82 -3.44 2.49 -0.69
C TYR A 82 -2.37 2.34 0.39
N GLN A 83 -2.73 1.78 1.55
CA GLN A 83 -1.80 1.57 2.67
C GLN A 83 -0.58 0.74 2.23
N ALA A 84 -0.83 -0.42 1.59
CA ALA A 84 0.22 -1.31 1.13
C ALA A 84 1.13 -0.65 0.08
N MET A 85 0.55 0.04 -0.90
CA MET A 85 1.29 0.72 -1.95
C MET A 85 2.08 1.91 -1.42
N ASN A 86 1.46 2.76 -0.59
CA ASN A 86 2.13 3.90 0.01
C ASN A 86 3.34 3.45 0.85
N PHE A 87 3.15 2.42 1.68
CA PHE A 87 4.23 1.84 2.47
C PHE A 87 5.35 1.29 1.58
N ALA A 88 5.02 0.46 0.57
CA ALA A 88 6.00 -0.13 -0.32
C ALA A 88 6.84 0.90 -1.08
N LEU A 89 6.21 1.95 -1.61
CA LEU A 89 6.88 3.02 -2.34
C LEU A 89 7.71 3.93 -1.43
N ARG A 90 7.35 4.06 -0.16
CA ARG A 90 8.12 4.80 0.83
C ARG A 90 9.32 4.00 1.36
N HIS A 91 9.21 2.68 1.39
CA HIS A 91 10.22 1.75 1.90
C HIS A 91 10.59 0.66 0.87
N PRO A 92 11.07 1.06 -0.33
CA PRO A 92 11.38 0.11 -1.40
C PRO A 92 12.60 -0.78 -1.09
N ASP A 93 13.35 -0.44 -0.05
CA ASP A 93 14.43 -1.24 0.52
C ASP A 93 13.92 -2.41 1.39
N LEU A 94 12.69 -2.32 1.89
CA LEU A 94 12.07 -3.32 2.76
C LEU A 94 11.13 -4.25 2.00
N VAL A 95 10.42 -3.74 0.99
CA VAL A 95 9.34 -4.45 0.29
C VAL A 95 9.83 -4.96 -1.05
N GLY A 96 9.83 -6.28 -1.24
CA GLY A 96 10.19 -6.91 -2.52
C GLY A 96 9.00 -7.03 -3.49
N ARG A 97 7.76 -7.08 -2.96
CA ARG A 97 6.54 -7.16 -3.77
C ARG A 97 5.39 -6.41 -3.12
N VAL A 98 4.56 -5.76 -3.92
CA VAL A 98 3.28 -5.20 -3.47
C VAL A 98 2.14 -5.72 -4.33
N LEU A 99 1.05 -6.15 -3.68
CA LEU A 99 -0.21 -6.52 -4.32
C LEU A 99 -1.30 -5.59 -3.80
N ALA A 100 -1.78 -4.72 -4.66
CA ALA A 100 -2.77 -3.71 -4.35
C ALA A 100 -4.05 -3.94 -5.16
N MET A 101 -5.15 -4.25 -4.47
CA MET A 101 -6.41 -4.67 -5.07
C MET A 101 -7.46 -3.57 -4.92
N ASN A 102 -8.06 -3.14 -6.04
CA ASN A 102 -9.13 -2.13 -6.08
C ASN A 102 -8.78 -0.86 -5.29
N GLY A 103 -7.55 -0.34 -5.50
CA GLY A 103 -6.99 0.76 -4.71
C GLY A 103 -7.35 2.14 -5.22
N LEU A 104 -7.25 3.08 -4.31
CA LEU A 104 -7.11 4.50 -4.63
C LEU A 104 -5.70 4.94 -4.23
N TYR A 105 -5.16 5.97 -4.87
CA TYR A 105 -3.77 6.37 -4.65
C TYR A 105 -3.60 7.88 -4.58
N ASP A 106 -4.74 8.59 -4.56
CA ASP A 106 -4.83 10.03 -4.36
C ASP A 106 -5.71 10.30 -3.12
N ILE A 107 -5.10 10.85 -2.07
CA ILE A 107 -5.77 11.08 -0.78
C ILE A 107 -6.27 12.52 -0.61
N ARG A 108 -6.16 13.37 -1.63
CA ARG A 108 -6.49 14.80 -1.50
C ARG A 108 -7.95 15.04 -1.11
N ASP A 109 -8.86 14.15 -1.48
CA ASP A 109 -10.27 14.25 -1.10
C ASP A 109 -10.49 14.11 0.42
N TRP A 110 -9.58 13.44 1.14
CA TRP A 110 -9.66 13.33 2.60
C TRP A 110 -9.04 14.51 3.34
N THR A 111 -8.31 15.40 2.63
CA THR A 111 -7.57 16.49 3.28
C THR A 111 -8.34 17.81 3.38
N GLY A 112 -9.54 17.87 2.78
CA GLY A 112 -10.36 19.09 2.80
C GLY A 112 -9.63 20.33 2.27
N GLY A 113 -8.71 20.16 1.33
CA GLY A 113 -7.89 21.22 0.75
C GLY A 113 -6.60 21.54 1.53
N HIS A 114 -6.37 20.94 2.70
CA HIS A 114 -5.08 21.03 3.39
C HIS A 114 -4.02 20.22 2.65
N TYR A 115 -2.83 20.79 2.50
CA TYR A 115 -1.73 20.14 1.80
C TYR A 115 -0.38 20.59 2.37
N ASP A 116 0.27 19.72 3.12
CA ASP A 116 1.59 19.90 3.70
C ASP A 116 2.52 18.74 3.31
N ASP A 117 3.73 18.73 3.83
CA ASP A 117 4.70 17.67 3.55
C ASP A 117 4.20 16.29 4.02
N ASN A 118 3.42 16.22 5.12
CA ASN A 118 2.87 14.96 5.58
C ASN A 118 1.81 14.41 4.61
N VAL A 119 0.99 15.29 4.03
CA VAL A 119 0.05 14.90 2.97
C VAL A 119 0.81 14.53 1.70
N TYR A 120 1.76 15.36 1.26
CA TYR A 120 2.54 15.13 0.05
C TYR A 120 3.23 13.76 0.06
N PHE A 121 3.99 13.44 1.12
CA PHE A 121 4.72 12.18 1.23
C PHE A 121 3.83 10.96 1.54
N ASN A 122 2.53 11.17 1.70
CA ASN A 122 1.52 10.12 1.82
C ASN A 122 0.53 10.10 0.63
N ASN A 123 0.81 10.88 -0.44
CA ASN A 123 0.02 10.88 -1.66
C ASN A 123 0.81 10.28 -2.84
N PRO A 124 0.70 8.96 -3.10
CA PRO A 124 1.49 8.26 -4.11
C PRO A 124 1.47 8.92 -5.49
N VAL A 125 0.34 9.43 -5.94
CA VAL A 125 0.24 10.08 -7.26
C VAL A 125 1.09 11.34 -7.38
N ASP A 126 1.40 12.00 -6.27
CA ASP A 126 2.20 13.23 -6.28
C ASP A 126 3.69 12.96 -6.13
N TYR A 127 4.10 12.25 -5.06
CA TYR A 127 5.52 12.05 -4.83
C TYR A 127 6.18 11.14 -5.87
N VAL A 128 5.45 10.14 -6.42
CA VAL A 128 5.98 9.31 -7.51
C VAL A 128 6.26 10.12 -8.77
N LYS A 129 5.34 11.02 -9.15
CA LYS A 129 5.55 11.91 -10.31
C LYS A 129 6.80 12.78 -10.17
N ASN A 130 7.08 13.21 -8.96
CA ASN A 130 8.18 14.13 -8.66
C ASN A 130 9.48 13.42 -8.24
N GLU A 131 9.45 12.09 -8.08
CA GLU A 131 10.66 11.33 -7.73
C GLU A 131 11.69 11.38 -8.86
N ASN A 132 12.87 11.87 -8.56
CA ASN A 132 13.98 12.00 -9.52
C ASN A 132 15.31 11.48 -8.96
N ASP A 133 15.33 11.00 -7.73
CA ASP A 133 16.53 10.35 -7.18
C ASP A 133 16.76 9.02 -7.90
N PRO A 134 17.89 8.86 -8.63
CA PRO A 134 18.17 7.63 -9.38
C PRO A 134 18.30 6.39 -8.49
N ALA A 135 18.82 6.54 -7.27
CA ALA A 135 19.00 5.42 -6.35
C ALA A 135 17.63 4.93 -5.86
N ARG A 136 16.75 5.86 -5.46
CA ARG A 136 15.39 5.53 -5.02
C ARG A 136 14.55 4.97 -6.17
N LEU A 137 14.62 5.56 -7.35
CA LEU A 137 13.95 5.01 -8.54
C LEU A 137 14.44 3.60 -8.89
N ALA A 138 15.73 3.31 -8.74
CA ALA A 138 16.27 1.97 -8.97
C ALA A 138 15.69 0.95 -7.96
N GLN A 139 15.55 1.32 -6.69
CA GLN A 139 14.90 0.48 -5.68
C GLN A 139 13.44 0.22 -6.01
N ILE A 140 12.66 1.26 -6.33
CA ILE A 140 11.25 1.12 -6.72
C ILE A 140 11.09 0.24 -7.96
N LYS A 141 11.95 0.41 -8.97
CA LYS A 141 11.95 -0.41 -10.19
C LYS A 141 12.35 -1.87 -9.96
N GLY A 142 13.06 -2.14 -8.88
CA GLY A 142 13.42 -3.49 -8.45
C GLY A 142 12.29 -4.25 -7.74
N MET A 143 11.24 -3.55 -7.33
CA MET A 143 10.08 -4.13 -6.66
C MET A 143 9.09 -4.72 -7.68
N ASP A 144 8.48 -5.86 -7.36
CA ASP A 144 7.40 -6.43 -8.15
C ASP A 144 6.05 -5.80 -7.74
N ILE A 145 5.53 -4.93 -8.60
CA ILE A 145 4.28 -4.19 -8.36
C ILE A 145 3.13 -4.82 -9.12
N ILE A 146 2.08 -5.22 -8.41
CA ILE A 146 0.87 -5.82 -8.97
C ILE A 146 -0.34 -4.98 -8.55
N LEU A 147 -0.98 -4.37 -9.54
CA LEU A 147 -2.26 -3.69 -9.38
C LEU A 147 -3.36 -4.59 -9.92
N THR A 148 -4.43 -4.77 -9.17
CA THR A 148 -5.61 -5.49 -9.66
C THR A 148 -6.87 -4.67 -9.45
N THR A 149 -7.80 -4.79 -10.38
CA THR A 149 -9.15 -4.21 -10.29
C THR A 149 -10.12 -5.02 -11.14
N SER A 150 -11.40 -4.71 -11.10
CA SER A 150 -12.38 -5.32 -11.99
C SER A 150 -13.04 -4.29 -12.90
N GLU A 151 -13.71 -4.76 -13.96
CA GLU A 151 -14.38 -3.89 -14.92
C GLU A 151 -15.52 -3.07 -14.30
N THR A 152 -16.11 -3.57 -13.23
CA THR A 152 -17.27 -2.96 -12.54
C THR A 152 -16.90 -2.21 -11.26
N GLU A 153 -15.61 -2.20 -10.90
CA GLU A 153 -15.15 -1.60 -9.65
C GLU A 153 -15.18 -0.06 -9.71
N PRO A 154 -15.83 0.62 -8.77
CA PRO A 154 -15.88 2.09 -8.74
C PRO A 154 -14.50 2.77 -8.72
N LEU A 155 -13.50 2.14 -8.09
CA LEU A 155 -12.13 2.65 -8.00
C LEU A 155 -11.24 2.27 -9.19
N ARG A 156 -11.78 1.61 -10.22
CA ARG A 156 -11.02 1.23 -11.41
C ARG A 156 -10.27 2.40 -12.02
N GLY A 157 -10.95 3.53 -12.22
CA GLY A 157 -10.33 4.73 -12.79
C GLY A 157 -9.13 5.26 -11.97
N ALA A 158 -9.20 5.17 -10.64
CA ALA A 158 -8.09 5.53 -9.76
C ALA A 158 -6.90 4.57 -9.91
N THR A 159 -7.17 3.27 -10.02
CA THR A 159 -6.13 2.26 -10.25
C THR A 159 -5.47 2.43 -11.63
N GLU A 160 -6.25 2.65 -12.70
CA GLU A 160 -5.73 2.90 -14.04
C GLU A 160 -4.91 4.19 -14.12
N TYR A 161 -5.39 5.26 -13.47
CA TYR A 161 -4.64 6.51 -13.40
C TYR A 161 -3.29 6.34 -12.70
N PHE A 162 -3.26 5.63 -11.57
CA PHE A 162 -2.00 5.37 -10.87
C PHE A 162 -1.06 4.49 -11.69
N SER A 163 -1.60 3.50 -12.41
CA SER A 163 -0.83 2.72 -13.39
C SER A 163 -0.16 3.62 -14.42
N GLN A 164 -0.87 4.63 -14.95
CA GLN A 164 -0.26 5.60 -15.87
C GLN A 164 0.87 6.40 -15.20
N VAL A 165 0.69 6.83 -13.94
CA VAL A 165 1.75 7.52 -13.18
C VAL A 165 3.02 6.68 -13.08
N LEU A 166 2.88 5.38 -12.81
CA LEU A 166 4.02 4.45 -12.76
C LEU A 166 4.70 4.30 -14.13
N TRP A 167 3.91 4.15 -15.22
CA TRP A 167 4.45 4.08 -16.59
C TRP A 167 5.20 5.35 -16.99
N ASP A 168 4.68 6.52 -16.68
CA ASP A 168 5.31 7.81 -16.99
C ASP A 168 6.68 7.96 -16.31
N LYS A 169 6.89 7.28 -15.17
CA LYS A 169 8.18 7.19 -14.47
C LYS A 169 9.07 6.02 -14.92
N GLY A 170 8.59 5.22 -15.88
CA GLY A 170 9.30 4.03 -16.34
C GLY A 170 9.41 2.95 -15.25
N ILE A 171 8.42 2.89 -14.35
CA ILE A 171 8.30 1.86 -13.32
C ILE A 171 7.42 0.74 -13.89
N TRP A 172 8.05 -0.40 -14.17
CA TRP A 172 7.33 -1.57 -14.65
C TRP A 172 6.42 -2.13 -13.55
N HIS A 173 5.20 -2.52 -13.94
CA HIS A 173 4.22 -3.12 -13.05
C HIS A 173 3.22 -3.96 -13.84
N SER A 174 2.48 -4.82 -13.16
CA SER A 174 1.37 -5.59 -13.73
C SER A 174 0.06 -4.92 -13.36
N LEU A 175 -0.72 -4.49 -14.36
CA LEU A 175 -2.12 -4.11 -14.17
C LEU A 175 -3.00 -5.26 -14.64
N ARG A 176 -3.84 -5.81 -13.76
CA ARG A 176 -4.79 -6.89 -14.06
C ARG A 176 -6.20 -6.40 -13.85
N ILE A 177 -6.99 -6.42 -14.91
CA ILE A 177 -8.41 -6.07 -14.90
C ILE A 177 -9.22 -7.34 -15.12
N TRP A 178 -10.07 -7.68 -14.18
CA TRP A 178 -10.86 -8.91 -14.20
C TRP A 178 -12.30 -8.63 -14.60
N ASN A 179 -12.92 -9.59 -15.29
CA ASN A 179 -14.35 -9.53 -15.60
C ASN A 179 -15.15 -9.90 -14.35
N GLY A 180 -16.16 -9.11 -14.04
CA GLY A 180 -17.04 -9.33 -12.89
C GLY A 180 -16.58 -8.62 -11.62
N TRP A 181 -17.17 -9.03 -10.48
CA TRP A 181 -16.80 -8.50 -9.17
C TRP A 181 -15.49 -9.14 -8.70
N ALA A 182 -14.60 -8.31 -8.19
CA ALA A 182 -13.37 -8.76 -7.55
C ALA A 182 -13.60 -8.94 -6.05
#